data_227a41dd3895dfd71748f37318d87b5e
#
_entry.id   227a41dd3895dfd71748f37318d87b5e
#
_cell.length_a   1.000
_cell.length_b   1.000
_cell.length_c   1.000
_cell.angle_alpha   90.00
_cell.angle_beta   90.00
_cell.angle_gamma   90.00
#
_symmetry.space_group_name_H-M   'P 1'
#
loop_
_entity.id
_entity.type
_entity.pdbx_description
1 polymer ?
#
loop_
_entity_poly.entity_id
_entity_poly.type
_entity_poly.pdbx_seq_one_letter_code
_entity_poly.pdbx_strand_id
1 'polypeptide(L)'
;LIRYLSISVPLFAQTGGWVELPNAPIVSRFNDIQFLNENQGWAVNGWGQIYYTPDGGETWDLQFEDSETHFRSVGFFDELNGWAGNVGEGEFGATDTTNLYQTSDGGASWEPFDSFTGSKPQGLCGIQVLNDTVMYAVGRVRGPAFFAKTNDKGQNWFSFDFDQYVSVAGLIDLHFFNPDTGFVVGLTNSDHNLSRGIVLKTTNAGETWLPVSITSRSGEWAWKIDFPSKNVGYVSLQRNYESPIYFLKTLDG
;
A
#
# COMPACT_ATOMS: atom_id res chain seq x y z
N LEU A 1 24.44 -52.13 -7.27
CA LEU A 1 24.24 -51.28 -6.09
C LEU A 1 24.72 -49.89 -6.42
N ILE A 2 23.79 -48.98 -6.77
CA ILE A 2 24.05 -47.53 -7.00
C ILE A 2 23.92 -46.86 -5.63
N ARG A 3 25.03 -46.38 -5.09
CA ARG A 3 25.02 -45.54 -3.88
C ARG A 3 24.69 -44.09 -4.30
N TYR A 4 23.54 -43.62 -3.85
CA TYR A 4 23.26 -42.17 -3.89
C TYR A 4 24.16 -41.47 -2.86
N LEU A 5 25.08 -40.67 -3.35
CA LEU A 5 25.80 -39.72 -2.52
C LEU A 5 24.82 -38.58 -2.22
N SER A 6 24.32 -38.47 -1.01
CA SER A 6 23.65 -37.28 -0.52
C SER A 6 24.73 -36.20 -0.33
N ILE A 7 24.78 -35.26 -1.23
CA ILE A 7 25.57 -34.01 -1.04
C ILE A 7 24.76 -33.18 -0.02
N SER A 8 25.16 -33.21 1.24
CA SER A 8 24.72 -32.24 2.21
C SER A 8 25.39 -30.91 1.85
N VAL A 9 24.62 -29.99 1.28
CA VAL A 9 25.04 -28.60 1.19
C VAL A 9 25.23 -28.10 2.63
N PRO A 10 26.42 -27.57 2.99
CA PRO A 10 26.61 -27.04 4.32
C PRO A 10 25.66 -25.84 4.48
N LEU A 11 24.79 -25.92 5.46
CA LEU A 11 24.01 -24.78 5.95
C LEU A 11 25.05 -23.76 6.47
N PHE A 12 25.37 -22.76 5.68
CA PHE A 12 26.15 -21.64 6.19
C PHE A 12 25.31 -20.99 7.28
N ALA A 13 25.77 -21.09 8.53
CA ALA A 13 25.24 -20.28 9.61
C ALA A 13 25.48 -18.82 9.26
N GLN A 14 24.47 -18.17 8.72
CA GLN A 14 24.50 -16.75 8.43
C GLN A 14 24.48 -15.99 9.75
N THR A 15 25.63 -15.46 10.14
CA THR A 15 25.72 -14.52 11.25
C THR A 15 25.26 -13.14 10.77
N GLY A 16 23.94 -12.91 10.79
CA GLY A 16 23.28 -11.68 10.34
C GLY A 16 23.09 -11.62 8.81
N GLY A 17 21.91 -11.28 8.36
CA GLY A 17 21.59 -11.13 6.93
C GLY A 17 20.14 -11.49 6.61
N TRP A 18 19.79 -11.38 5.33
CA TRP A 18 18.48 -11.79 4.82
C TRP A 18 18.45 -13.31 4.60
N VAL A 19 17.36 -13.95 5.01
CA VAL A 19 17.12 -15.38 4.80
C VAL A 19 15.87 -15.59 3.95
N GLU A 20 15.87 -16.61 3.11
CA GLU A 20 14.67 -17.06 2.41
C GLU A 20 13.80 -17.88 3.36
N LEU A 21 12.48 -17.58 3.35
CA LEU A 21 11.49 -18.31 4.13
C LEU A 21 10.88 -19.39 3.23
N PRO A 22 11.21 -20.69 3.44
CA PRO A 22 10.86 -21.75 2.49
C PRO A 22 9.38 -22.08 2.45
N ASN A 23 8.63 -21.70 3.48
CA ASN A 23 7.19 -21.98 3.61
C ASN A 23 6.32 -20.76 3.21
N ALA A 24 6.91 -19.74 2.62
CA ALA A 24 6.12 -18.63 2.08
C ALA A 24 5.12 -19.15 1.01
N PRO A 25 3.89 -18.60 0.95
CA PRO A 25 2.88 -19.06 -0.01
C PRO A 25 3.36 -18.89 -1.45
N ILE A 26 3.17 -19.93 -2.27
CA ILE A 26 3.46 -19.88 -3.73
C ILE A 26 2.22 -19.31 -4.43
N VAL A 27 2.19 -17.99 -4.56
CA VAL A 27 1.04 -17.23 -5.04
C VAL A 27 1.48 -16.10 -5.98
N SER A 28 0.56 -15.18 -6.31
CA SER A 28 0.88 -13.93 -6.99
C SER A 28 1.83 -13.05 -6.15
N ARG A 29 2.41 -12.04 -6.80
CA ARG A 29 3.22 -11.03 -6.12
C ARG A 29 2.47 -10.45 -4.93
N PHE A 30 3.07 -10.47 -3.76
CA PHE A 30 2.61 -9.69 -2.62
C PHE A 30 2.74 -8.19 -2.94
N ASN A 31 1.69 -7.45 -2.68
CA ASN A 31 1.60 -6.02 -2.97
C ASN A 31 1.94 -5.19 -1.74
N ASP A 32 1.60 -5.69 -0.56
CA ASP A 32 1.88 -5.04 0.70
C ASP A 32 2.05 -6.05 1.84
N ILE A 33 2.74 -5.63 2.88
CA ILE A 33 3.04 -6.43 4.06
C ILE A 33 3.18 -5.51 5.27
N GLN A 34 2.58 -5.93 6.39
CA GLN A 34 2.77 -5.25 7.69
C GLN A 34 3.02 -6.28 8.78
N PHE A 35 4.01 -6.01 9.62
CA PHE A 35 4.25 -6.73 10.85
C PHE A 35 3.97 -5.82 12.05
N LEU A 36 3.22 -6.29 13.04
CA LEU A 36 3.04 -5.60 14.32
C LEU A 36 4.22 -5.81 15.27
N ASN A 37 4.86 -6.95 15.15
CA ASN A 37 6.03 -7.34 15.91
C ASN A 37 6.83 -8.38 15.11
N GLU A 38 7.90 -8.93 15.68
CA GLU A 38 8.76 -9.90 15.00
C GLU A 38 8.09 -11.23 14.62
N ASN A 39 6.91 -11.54 15.20
CA ASN A 39 6.21 -12.78 14.96
C ASN A 39 4.93 -12.60 14.13
N GLN A 40 4.15 -11.55 14.39
CA GLN A 40 2.81 -11.39 13.83
C GLN A 40 2.79 -10.40 12.66
N GLY A 41 2.32 -10.86 11.51
CA GLY A 41 2.22 -10.04 10.32
C GLY A 41 1.17 -10.51 9.34
N TRP A 42 0.79 -9.59 8.43
CA TRP A 42 -0.15 -9.84 7.35
C TRP A 42 0.46 -9.43 6.02
N ALA A 43 0.10 -10.17 4.98
CA ALA A 43 0.50 -9.89 3.61
C ALA A 43 -0.69 -10.02 2.66
N VAL A 44 -0.77 -9.13 1.68
CA VAL A 44 -1.86 -9.09 0.70
C VAL A 44 -1.35 -9.12 -0.72
N ASN A 45 -2.13 -9.70 -1.64
CA ASN A 45 -1.72 -9.86 -3.03
C ASN A 45 -2.80 -9.51 -4.05
N GLY A 46 -2.42 -9.54 -5.33
CA GLY A 46 -3.29 -9.21 -6.46
C GLY A 46 -4.26 -10.33 -6.87
N TRP A 47 -4.25 -11.46 -6.19
CA TRP A 47 -5.25 -12.53 -6.39
C TRP A 47 -6.36 -12.47 -5.34
N GLY A 48 -6.50 -11.32 -4.64
CA GLY A 48 -7.52 -11.10 -3.64
C GLY A 48 -7.31 -11.93 -2.37
N GLN A 49 -6.07 -12.23 -2.02
CA GLN A 49 -5.73 -13.06 -0.86
C GLN A 49 -5.09 -12.22 0.25
N ILE A 50 -5.46 -12.55 1.49
CA ILE A 50 -4.87 -12.04 2.71
C ILE A 50 -4.30 -13.22 3.49
N TYR A 51 -3.01 -13.15 3.80
CA TYR A 51 -2.28 -14.13 4.58
C TYR A 51 -1.85 -13.55 5.92
N TYR A 52 -1.81 -14.39 6.93
CA TYR A 52 -1.33 -14.11 8.28
C TYR A 52 -0.20 -15.04 8.67
N THR A 53 0.79 -14.52 9.38
CA THR A 53 1.82 -15.30 10.04
C THR A 53 1.81 -15.06 11.55
N PRO A 54 1.82 -16.11 12.39
CA PRO A 54 1.97 -16.01 13.84
C PRO A 54 3.42 -16.13 14.32
N ASP A 55 4.37 -16.44 13.43
CA ASP A 55 5.71 -16.95 13.76
C ASP A 55 6.84 -16.32 12.92
N GLY A 56 6.64 -15.07 12.50
CA GLY A 56 7.67 -14.31 11.77
C GLY A 56 7.84 -14.74 10.30
N GLY A 57 6.83 -15.40 9.74
CA GLY A 57 6.84 -15.84 8.36
C GLY A 57 7.31 -17.29 8.14
N GLU A 58 7.58 -18.03 9.22
CA GLU A 58 7.90 -19.45 9.13
C GLU A 58 6.70 -20.26 8.60
N THR A 59 5.47 -19.86 8.99
CA THR A 59 4.22 -20.37 8.43
C THR A 59 3.27 -19.23 8.07
N TRP A 60 2.38 -19.49 7.11
CA TRP A 60 1.38 -18.52 6.63
C TRP A 60 0.02 -19.18 6.49
N ASP A 61 -1.00 -18.58 7.11
CA ASP A 61 -2.39 -19.01 7.04
C ASP A 61 -3.16 -18.10 6.08
N LEU A 62 -3.90 -18.69 5.14
CA LEU A 62 -4.82 -17.94 4.28
C LEU A 62 -6.06 -17.57 5.09
N GLN A 63 -6.28 -16.28 5.30
CA GLN A 63 -7.42 -15.76 6.06
C GLN A 63 -8.60 -15.30 5.17
N PHE A 64 -8.31 -14.85 3.95
CA PHE A 64 -9.32 -14.38 3.01
C PHE A 64 -8.89 -14.68 1.58
N GLU A 65 -9.85 -15.02 0.72
CA GLU A 65 -9.65 -15.17 -0.71
C GLU A 65 -10.91 -14.79 -1.47
N ASP A 66 -10.76 -13.85 -2.42
CA ASP A 66 -11.78 -13.51 -3.40
C ASP A 66 -11.10 -13.14 -4.72
N SER A 67 -11.33 -13.95 -5.75
CA SER A 67 -10.70 -13.78 -7.08
C SER A 67 -11.18 -12.53 -7.84
N GLU A 68 -12.25 -11.89 -7.41
CA GLU A 68 -12.74 -10.62 -7.97
C GLU A 68 -12.02 -9.40 -7.39
N THR A 69 -11.29 -9.59 -6.29
CA THR A 69 -10.57 -8.54 -5.54
C THR A 69 -9.10 -8.49 -5.94
N HIS A 70 -8.49 -7.31 -5.86
CA HIS A 70 -7.06 -7.11 -6.02
C HIS A 70 -6.54 -6.22 -4.87
N PHE A 71 -6.08 -6.83 -3.79
CA PHE A 71 -5.54 -6.08 -2.66
C PHE A 71 -4.20 -5.41 -2.98
N ARG A 72 -4.06 -4.17 -2.51
CA ARG A 72 -2.87 -3.34 -2.71
C ARG A 72 -2.24 -2.85 -1.42
N SER A 73 -2.99 -2.82 -0.33
CA SER A 73 -2.53 -2.30 0.95
C SER A 73 -3.17 -3.03 2.11
N VAL A 74 -2.47 -3.08 3.23
CA VAL A 74 -2.93 -3.66 4.49
C VAL A 74 -2.42 -2.82 5.66
N GLY A 75 -3.25 -2.67 6.70
CA GLY A 75 -2.89 -1.92 7.88
C GLY A 75 -3.63 -2.42 9.12
N PHE A 76 -2.89 -2.68 10.20
CA PHE A 76 -3.42 -3.12 11.48
C PHE A 76 -3.03 -2.13 12.59
N PHE A 77 -3.99 -1.74 13.41
CA PHE A 77 -3.72 -0.96 14.62
C PHE A 77 -3.17 -1.82 15.75
N ASP A 78 -3.67 -3.05 15.83
CA ASP A 78 -3.33 -4.05 16.83
C ASP A 78 -3.63 -5.46 16.28
N GLU A 79 -3.48 -6.48 17.12
CA GLU A 79 -3.66 -7.89 16.77
C GLU A 79 -5.08 -8.24 16.27
N LEU A 80 -6.09 -7.41 16.57
CA LEU A 80 -7.48 -7.68 16.24
C LEU A 80 -8.03 -6.79 15.12
N ASN A 81 -7.59 -5.52 15.06
CA ASN A 81 -8.24 -4.49 14.25
C ASN A 81 -7.38 -4.11 13.04
N GLY A 82 -7.83 -4.50 11.85
CA GLY A 82 -7.11 -4.30 10.60
C GLY A 82 -8.01 -3.95 9.41
N TRP A 83 -7.38 -3.40 8.37
CA TRP A 83 -8.00 -3.00 7.11
C TRP A 83 -7.16 -3.45 5.92
N ALA A 84 -7.83 -3.82 4.82
CA ALA A 84 -7.20 -4.18 3.56
C ALA A 84 -7.86 -3.40 2.42
N GLY A 85 -7.04 -2.69 1.63
CA GLY A 85 -7.48 -1.86 0.51
C GLY A 85 -7.44 -2.60 -0.82
N ASN A 86 -8.58 -2.59 -1.53
CA ASN A 86 -8.72 -3.06 -2.90
C ASN A 86 -8.47 -1.91 -3.89
N VAL A 87 -7.83 -2.18 -5.01
CA VAL A 87 -7.54 -1.21 -6.08
C VAL A 87 -8.79 -0.59 -6.71
N GLY A 88 -9.94 -1.26 -6.58
CA GLY A 88 -11.23 -0.86 -7.15
C GLY A 88 -11.53 -1.50 -8.50
N GLU A 89 -12.82 -1.56 -8.81
CA GLU A 89 -13.36 -2.16 -10.05
C GLU A 89 -12.69 -1.62 -11.32
N GLY A 90 -12.31 -2.51 -12.23
CA GLY A 90 -11.65 -2.19 -13.50
C GLY A 90 -10.14 -2.00 -13.42
N GLU A 91 -9.54 -1.94 -12.23
CA GLU A 91 -8.09 -1.86 -12.06
C GLU A 91 -7.48 -3.27 -11.95
N PHE A 92 -6.43 -3.53 -12.71
CA PHE A 92 -5.69 -4.80 -12.72
C PHE A 92 -6.56 -6.06 -12.82
N GLY A 93 -7.77 -5.95 -13.38
CA GLY A 93 -8.72 -7.05 -13.56
C GLY A 93 -9.67 -7.26 -12.38
N ALA A 94 -9.63 -6.42 -11.35
CA ALA A 94 -10.61 -6.48 -10.27
C ALA A 94 -12.02 -6.15 -10.76
N THR A 95 -13.01 -6.92 -10.33
CA THR A 95 -14.44 -6.71 -10.58
C THR A 95 -15.22 -6.44 -9.29
N ASP A 96 -14.58 -6.64 -8.14
CA ASP A 96 -15.13 -6.32 -6.84
C ASP A 96 -15.29 -4.80 -6.65
N THR A 97 -16.47 -4.39 -6.23
CA THR A 97 -16.83 -2.99 -5.95
C THR A 97 -16.56 -2.56 -4.51
N THR A 98 -16.16 -3.50 -3.65
CA THR A 98 -15.72 -3.22 -2.27
C THR A 98 -14.32 -2.65 -2.28
N ASN A 99 -14.11 -1.46 -1.75
CA ASN A 99 -12.83 -0.77 -1.81
C ASN A 99 -12.00 -0.92 -0.53
N LEU A 100 -12.65 -1.25 0.57
CA LEU A 100 -12.01 -1.45 1.87
C LEU A 100 -12.67 -2.62 2.60
N TYR A 101 -11.86 -3.51 3.11
CA TYR A 101 -12.26 -4.59 4.00
C TYR A 101 -11.73 -4.33 5.40
N GLN A 102 -12.48 -4.76 6.41
CA GLN A 102 -12.09 -4.64 7.81
C GLN A 102 -12.13 -5.99 8.52
N THR A 103 -11.33 -6.12 9.54
CA THR A 103 -11.42 -7.18 10.54
C THR A 103 -11.39 -6.59 11.94
N SER A 104 -12.09 -7.24 12.88
CA SER A 104 -12.06 -6.93 14.32
C SER A 104 -11.68 -8.16 15.17
N ASP A 105 -11.24 -9.22 14.53
CA ASP A 105 -10.90 -10.51 15.14
C ASP A 105 -9.54 -11.08 14.64
N GLY A 106 -8.65 -10.19 14.17
CA GLY A 106 -7.31 -10.57 13.72
C GLY A 106 -7.28 -11.25 12.36
N GLY A 107 -8.37 -11.09 11.58
CA GLY A 107 -8.52 -11.67 10.26
C GLY A 107 -9.16 -13.07 10.26
N ALA A 108 -9.72 -13.53 11.39
CA ALA A 108 -10.56 -14.72 11.37
C ALA A 108 -11.82 -14.53 10.52
N SER A 109 -12.27 -13.26 10.41
CA SER A 109 -13.25 -12.83 9.42
C SER A 109 -12.87 -11.47 8.82
N TRP A 110 -13.23 -11.24 7.55
CA TRP A 110 -13.06 -9.97 6.84
C TRP A 110 -14.40 -9.54 6.26
N GLU A 111 -14.83 -8.32 6.60
CA GLU A 111 -16.10 -7.77 6.19
C GLU A 111 -15.91 -6.54 5.30
N PRO A 112 -16.75 -6.35 4.25
CA PRO A 112 -16.78 -5.12 3.48
C PRO A 112 -17.03 -3.90 4.37
N PHE A 113 -16.26 -2.83 4.16
CA PHE A 113 -16.47 -1.55 4.81
C PHE A 113 -16.83 -0.47 3.79
N ASP A 114 -17.94 0.23 4.03
CA ASP A 114 -18.51 1.24 3.12
C ASP A 114 -19.03 2.49 3.84
N SER A 115 -18.74 2.64 5.13
CA SER A 115 -19.28 3.74 5.94
C SER A 115 -18.31 4.93 5.97
N PHE A 116 -18.26 5.68 4.87
CA PHE A 116 -17.44 6.90 4.75
C PHE A 116 -18.31 8.15 4.92
N THR A 117 -17.81 9.13 5.67
CA THR A 117 -18.30 10.51 5.63
C THR A 117 -17.57 11.25 4.52
N GLY A 118 -18.30 11.80 3.57
CA GLY A 118 -17.76 12.49 2.38
C GLY A 118 -17.85 11.64 1.11
N SER A 119 -16.91 11.82 0.17
CA SER A 119 -16.91 11.11 -1.10
C SER A 119 -16.51 9.65 -0.89
N LYS A 120 -17.29 8.72 -1.47
CA LYS A 120 -16.96 7.28 -1.39
C LYS A 120 -15.72 6.96 -2.22
N PRO A 121 -14.66 6.36 -1.66
CA PRO A 121 -13.52 5.91 -2.43
C PRO A 121 -13.93 4.89 -3.51
N GLN A 122 -13.22 4.90 -4.63
CA GLN A 122 -13.40 3.92 -5.71
C GLN A 122 -12.22 2.96 -5.84
N GLY A 123 -11.32 2.98 -4.89
CA GLY A 123 -10.15 2.12 -4.76
C GLY A 123 -9.16 2.71 -3.78
N LEU A 124 -8.50 1.85 -2.98
CA LEU A 124 -7.51 2.25 -1.99
C LEU A 124 -6.23 1.44 -2.18
N CYS A 125 -5.14 2.13 -2.55
CA CYS A 125 -3.89 1.52 -2.99
C CYS A 125 -2.77 1.59 -1.96
N GLY A 126 -2.81 2.57 -1.08
CA GLY A 126 -1.85 2.77 0.01
C GLY A 126 -2.58 2.96 1.33
N ILE A 127 -2.10 2.30 2.37
CA ILE A 127 -2.55 2.46 3.76
C ILE A 127 -1.33 2.71 4.64
N GLN A 128 -1.46 3.62 5.59
CA GLN A 128 -0.47 3.82 6.66
C GLN A 128 -1.19 3.94 8.00
N VAL A 129 -0.83 3.07 8.92
CA VAL A 129 -1.14 3.22 10.34
C VAL A 129 -0.08 4.14 10.95
N LEU A 130 -0.52 5.28 11.45
CA LEU A 130 0.40 6.26 12.02
C LEU A 130 0.62 6.05 13.52
N ASN A 131 -0.44 5.68 14.24
CA ASN A 131 -0.43 5.40 15.69
C ASN A 131 -1.67 4.58 16.06
N ASP A 132 -1.91 4.38 17.34
CA ASP A 132 -2.98 3.52 17.88
C ASP A 132 -4.42 3.90 17.48
N THR A 133 -4.64 5.10 16.90
CA THR A 133 -5.97 5.60 16.52
C THR A 133 -6.04 6.18 15.13
N VAL A 134 -4.91 6.57 14.52
CA VAL A 134 -4.86 7.30 13.26
C VAL A 134 -4.36 6.40 12.14
N MET A 135 -5.15 6.33 11.08
CA MET A 135 -4.79 5.66 9.83
C MET A 135 -5.19 6.51 8.63
N TYR A 136 -4.38 6.47 7.60
CA TYR A 136 -4.61 7.11 6.32
C TYR A 136 -4.65 6.10 5.21
N ALA A 137 -5.47 6.38 4.19
CA ALA A 137 -5.52 5.59 2.97
C ALA A 137 -5.62 6.49 1.73
N VAL A 138 -5.03 6.07 0.62
CA VAL A 138 -5.08 6.76 -0.66
C VAL A 138 -5.35 5.80 -1.80
N GLY A 139 -5.95 6.30 -2.85
CA GLY A 139 -6.21 5.60 -4.11
C GLY A 139 -6.91 6.56 -5.07
N ARG A 140 -7.30 6.13 -6.20
CA ARG A 140 -7.16 4.91 -6.98
C ARG A 140 -6.00 5.09 -7.97
N VAL A 141 -5.39 4.01 -8.47
CA VAL A 141 -4.21 4.10 -9.36
C VAL A 141 -4.44 4.98 -10.57
N ARG A 142 -5.49 4.75 -11.36
CA ARG A 142 -5.81 5.57 -12.55
C ARG A 142 -6.91 6.60 -12.32
N GLY A 143 -7.31 6.77 -11.05
CA GLY A 143 -8.33 7.73 -10.65
C GLY A 143 -9.77 7.22 -10.75
N PRO A 144 -10.69 7.98 -10.18
CA PRO A 144 -10.45 9.26 -9.49
C PRO A 144 -9.60 9.08 -8.22
N ALA A 145 -8.80 10.11 -7.90
CA ALA A 145 -7.95 10.11 -6.73
C ALA A 145 -8.76 10.34 -5.44
N PHE A 146 -8.45 9.58 -4.39
CA PHE A 146 -9.08 9.69 -3.06
C PHE A 146 -8.06 9.72 -1.95
N PHE A 147 -8.41 10.43 -0.89
CA PHE A 147 -7.76 10.35 0.41
C PHE A 147 -8.82 10.01 1.46
N ALA A 148 -8.52 9.08 2.33
CA ALA A 148 -9.36 8.72 3.45
C ALA A 148 -8.56 8.71 4.75
N LYS A 149 -9.21 9.06 5.87
CA LYS A 149 -8.60 9.04 7.20
C LYS A 149 -9.57 8.59 8.28
N THR A 150 -9.03 7.99 9.31
CA THR A 150 -9.69 7.78 10.60
C THR A 150 -8.80 8.28 11.72
N ASN A 151 -9.40 8.79 12.79
CA ASN A 151 -8.73 9.26 14.00
C ASN A 151 -9.21 8.50 15.27
N ASP A 152 -10.04 7.49 15.10
CA ASP A 152 -10.72 6.75 16.17
C ASP A 152 -10.65 5.25 15.96
N LYS A 153 -9.50 4.78 15.44
CA LYS A 153 -9.24 3.35 15.25
C LYS A 153 -10.21 2.69 14.26
N GLY A 154 -10.62 3.42 13.22
CA GLY A 154 -11.48 2.94 12.16
C GLY A 154 -12.98 2.91 12.46
N GLN A 155 -13.43 3.47 13.61
CA GLN A 155 -14.85 3.55 13.91
C GLN A 155 -15.58 4.52 12.97
N ASN A 156 -14.92 5.62 12.62
CA ASN A 156 -15.42 6.57 11.64
C ASN A 156 -14.32 6.88 10.62
N TRP A 157 -14.68 6.85 9.35
CA TRP A 157 -13.82 7.23 8.25
C TRP A 157 -14.34 8.48 7.56
N PHE A 158 -13.45 9.41 7.29
CA PHE A 158 -13.69 10.58 6.48
C PHE A 158 -12.92 10.44 5.17
N SER A 159 -13.56 10.72 4.04
CA SER A 159 -12.93 10.62 2.72
C SER A 159 -13.35 11.77 1.80
N PHE A 160 -12.46 12.18 0.91
CA PHE A 160 -12.75 13.12 -0.17
C PHE A 160 -12.01 12.72 -1.45
N ASP A 161 -12.55 13.16 -2.60
CA ASP A 161 -11.92 13.09 -3.91
C ASP A 161 -11.02 14.30 -4.16
N PHE A 162 -10.21 14.19 -5.21
CA PHE A 162 -9.31 15.27 -5.64
C PHE A 162 -9.83 16.03 -6.87
N ASP A 163 -11.11 16.03 -7.14
CA ASP A 163 -11.71 16.67 -8.32
C ASP A 163 -11.39 18.16 -8.41
N GLN A 164 -11.19 18.84 -7.30
CA GLN A 164 -10.74 20.24 -7.25
C GLN A 164 -9.26 20.46 -7.62
N TYR A 165 -8.47 19.38 -7.70
CA TYR A 165 -7.02 19.45 -8.00
C TYR A 165 -6.78 19.02 -9.45
N VAL A 166 -6.74 19.96 -10.37
CA VAL A 166 -6.67 19.76 -11.84
C VAL A 166 -5.53 18.85 -12.31
N SER A 167 -4.50 18.70 -11.52
CA SER A 167 -3.31 17.91 -11.89
C SER A 167 -3.18 16.60 -11.09
N VAL A 168 -4.24 16.11 -10.47
CA VAL A 168 -4.22 14.87 -9.69
C VAL A 168 -5.25 13.91 -10.26
N ALA A 169 -4.80 12.92 -10.99
CA ALA A 169 -5.69 11.91 -11.59
C ALA A 169 -5.83 10.66 -10.73
N GLY A 170 -4.76 10.24 -10.06
CA GLY A 170 -4.78 9.08 -9.19
C GLY A 170 -3.68 9.15 -8.12
N LEU A 171 -3.88 8.43 -7.01
CA LEU A 171 -2.94 8.31 -5.91
C LEU A 171 -2.59 6.84 -5.67
N ILE A 172 -1.35 6.58 -5.21
CA ILE A 172 -0.81 5.23 -5.12
C ILE A 172 -0.25 4.93 -3.73
N ASP A 173 0.48 5.87 -3.14
CA ASP A 173 1.19 5.66 -1.87
C ASP A 173 1.25 6.94 -1.05
N LEU A 174 1.57 6.81 0.24
CA LEU A 174 1.58 7.91 1.20
C LEU A 174 2.64 7.72 2.27
N HIS A 175 3.06 8.85 2.86
CA HIS A 175 3.93 8.86 4.04
C HIS A 175 3.58 10.04 4.94
N PHE A 176 3.12 9.78 6.15
CA PHE A 176 2.85 10.78 7.19
C PHE A 176 3.86 10.66 8.31
N PHE A 177 4.38 11.80 8.76
CA PHE A 177 5.29 11.89 9.91
C PHE A 177 4.56 12.03 11.25
N ASN A 178 3.40 12.64 11.21
CA ASN A 178 2.52 12.94 12.34
C ASN A 178 1.11 13.20 11.79
N PRO A 179 0.08 13.39 12.64
CA PRO A 179 -1.29 13.58 12.17
C PRO A 179 -1.50 14.76 11.20
N ASP A 180 -0.65 15.78 11.23
CA ASP A 180 -0.84 16.98 10.43
C ASP A 180 -0.05 16.97 9.12
N THR A 181 1.15 16.37 9.13
CA THR A 181 2.12 16.53 8.04
C THR A 181 2.42 15.23 7.34
N GLY A 182 2.19 15.19 6.04
CA GLY A 182 2.46 14.03 5.21
C GLY A 182 2.52 14.35 3.72
N PHE A 183 2.80 13.30 2.96
CA PHE A 183 2.90 13.31 1.52
C PHE A 183 2.07 12.21 0.91
N VAL A 184 1.57 12.47 -0.30
CA VAL A 184 0.97 11.44 -1.17
C VAL A 184 1.60 11.52 -2.55
N VAL A 185 1.68 10.38 -3.21
CA VAL A 185 2.27 10.28 -4.54
C VAL A 185 1.32 9.56 -5.50
N GLY A 186 1.45 9.89 -6.78
CA GLY A 186 0.60 9.31 -7.80
C GLY A 186 0.88 9.86 -9.19
N LEU A 187 -0.17 10.19 -9.90
CA LEU A 187 -0.12 10.53 -11.32
C LEU A 187 -1.01 11.71 -11.69
N THR A 188 -0.59 12.43 -12.74
CA THR A 188 -1.31 13.64 -13.21
C THR A 188 -2.37 13.37 -14.26
N ASN A 189 -2.39 12.18 -14.86
CA ASN A 189 -3.33 11.81 -15.91
C ASN A 189 -3.65 10.31 -15.83
N SER A 190 -4.92 9.93 -16.01
CA SER A 190 -5.35 8.53 -16.05
C SER A 190 -4.79 7.78 -17.27
N ASP A 191 -4.53 8.47 -18.39
CA ASP A 191 -3.73 7.91 -19.48
C ASP A 191 -2.25 7.92 -19.08
N HIS A 192 -1.69 6.73 -18.88
CA HIS A 192 -0.30 6.57 -18.47
C HIS A 192 0.67 7.30 -19.42
N ASN A 193 0.42 7.26 -20.72
CA ASN A 193 1.33 7.84 -21.71
C ASN A 193 1.43 9.37 -21.60
N LEU A 194 0.37 10.00 -21.11
CA LEU A 194 0.29 11.44 -20.88
C LEU A 194 0.64 11.83 -19.44
N SER A 195 0.64 10.87 -18.53
CA SER A 195 0.84 11.10 -17.11
C SER A 195 2.28 11.53 -16.78
N ARG A 196 2.40 12.25 -15.67
CA ARG A 196 3.65 12.55 -14.97
C ARG A 196 3.50 12.12 -13.52
N GLY A 197 4.59 11.74 -12.87
CA GLY A 197 4.60 11.50 -11.44
C GLY A 197 4.37 12.79 -10.68
N ILE A 198 3.53 12.75 -9.65
CA ILE A 198 3.24 13.90 -8.78
C ILE A 198 3.50 13.55 -7.33
N VAL A 199 4.00 14.54 -6.58
CA VAL A 199 4.15 14.51 -5.12
C VAL A 199 3.37 15.69 -4.55
N LEU A 200 2.44 15.40 -3.63
CA LEU A 200 1.66 16.40 -2.91
C LEU A 200 2.03 16.36 -1.44
N LYS A 201 2.03 17.52 -0.79
CA LYS A 201 2.28 17.70 0.64
C LYS A 201 1.06 18.29 1.33
N THR A 202 0.76 17.81 2.51
CA THR A 202 -0.16 18.43 3.46
C THR A 202 0.57 18.83 4.74
N THR A 203 0.05 19.87 5.43
CA THR A 203 0.49 20.28 6.78
C THR A 203 -0.70 20.51 7.71
N ASN A 204 -1.89 20.07 7.30
CA ASN A 204 -3.16 20.21 8.03
C ASN A 204 -4.02 18.95 7.95
N ALA A 205 -3.41 17.80 8.21
CA ALA A 205 -4.09 16.50 8.28
C ALA A 205 -4.86 16.09 7.00
N GLY A 206 -4.36 16.52 5.83
CA GLY A 206 -4.97 16.22 4.55
C GLY A 206 -6.17 17.10 4.17
N GLU A 207 -6.47 18.17 4.91
CA GLU A 207 -7.55 19.11 4.53
C GLU A 207 -7.22 19.86 3.24
N THR A 208 -5.94 20.19 3.04
CA THR A 208 -5.45 20.77 1.79
C THR A 208 -4.13 20.16 1.37
N TRP A 209 -3.89 20.14 0.06
CA TRP A 209 -2.72 19.55 -0.55
C TRP A 209 -2.04 20.51 -1.51
N LEU A 210 -0.72 20.59 -1.45
CA LEU A 210 0.10 21.41 -2.34
C LEU A 210 0.98 20.51 -3.20
N PRO A 211 0.97 20.66 -4.53
CA PRO A 211 1.95 19.99 -5.39
C PRO A 211 3.35 20.53 -5.09
N VAL A 212 4.25 19.66 -4.62
CA VAL A 212 5.65 19.99 -4.32
C VAL A 212 6.60 19.50 -5.40
N SER A 213 6.18 18.50 -6.19
CA SER A 213 6.94 18.03 -7.35
C SER A 213 6.03 17.43 -8.41
N ILE A 214 6.34 17.72 -9.67
CA ILE A 214 5.77 17.04 -10.84
C ILE A 214 6.94 16.72 -11.77
N THR A 215 7.05 15.45 -12.20
CA THR A 215 8.13 15.04 -13.11
C THR A 215 8.02 15.72 -14.48
N SER A 216 9.15 15.87 -15.16
CA SER A 216 9.19 16.56 -16.46
C SER A 216 8.80 15.67 -17.64
N ARG A 217 8.89 14.34 -17.49
CA ARG A 217 8.68 13.39 -18.58
C ARG A 217 7.26 12.81 -18.53
N SER A 218 6.66 12.62 -19.70
CA SER A 218 5.41 11.86 -19.85
C SER A 218 5.65 10.34 -19.67
N GLY A 219 4.59 9.63 -19.33
CA GLY A 219 4.63 8.18 -19.11
C GLY A 219 5.19 7.79 -17.76
N GLU A 220 5.22 8.70 -16.79
CA GLU A 220 5.73 8.45 -15.44
C GLU A 220 4.62 8.46 -14.40
N TRP A 221 4.75 7.55 -13.42
CA TRP A 221 3.95 7.48 -12.21
C TRP A 221 4.88 7.52 -11.00
N ALA A 222 4.54 8.26 -9.97
CA ALA A 222 5.18 8.16 -8.66
C ALA A 222 4.54 6.99 -7.91
N TRP A 223 5.36 5.97 -7.58
CA TRP A 223 4.86 4.64 -7.20
C TRP A 223 4.95 4.35 -5.71
N LYS A 224 6.09 4.63 -5.09
CA LYS A 224 6.34 4.45 -3.66
C LYS A 224 7.07 5.65 -3.11
N ILE A 225 6.75 6.01 -1.86
CA ILE A 225 7.41 7.10 -1.14
C ILE A 225 7.89 6.61 0.21
N ASP A 226 9.10 7.01 0.60
CA ASP A 226 9.65 6.73 1.91
C ASP A 226 10.56 7.87 2.39
N PHE A 227 10.57 8.10 3.69
CA PHE A 227 11.37 9.12 4.35
C PHE A 227 12.17 8.54 5.51
N PRO A 228 13.48 8.30 5.34
CA PRO A 228 14.34 7.90 6.45
C PRO A 228 14.56 9.01 7.49
N SER A 229 14.22 10.25 7.15
CA SER A 229 14.18 11.38 8.08
C SER A 229 13.20 12.45 7.60
N LYS A 230 12.84 13.42 8.45
CA LYS A 230 11.88 14.49 8.09
C LYS A 230 12.31 15.32 6.87
N ASN A 231 13.60 15.41 6.59
CA ASN A 231 14.13 16.23 5.50
C ASN A 231 14.51 15.40 4.27
N VAL A 232 14.84 14.13 4.43
CA VAL A 232 15.30 13.29 3.33
C VAL A 232 14.21 12.30 2.96
N GLY A 233 13.74 12.39 1.74
CA GLY A 233 12.74 11.49 1.20
C GLY A 233 13.09 10.99 -0.19
N TYR A 234 12.52 9.86 -0.55
CA TYR A 234 12.70 9.21 -1.85
C TYR A 234 11.35 8.80 -2.42
N VAL A 235 11.21 8.98 -3.73
CA VAL A 235 10.06 8.47 -4.48
C VAL A 235 10.56 7.62 -5.63
N SER A 236 10.07 6.40 -5.73
CA SER A 236 10.31 5.56 -6.90
C SER A 236 9.35 5.94 -8.01
N LEU A 237 9.84 6.00 -9.24
CA LEU A 237 9.02 6.24 -10.42
C LEU A 237 8.86 4.94 -11.20
N GLN A 238 7.68 4.71 -11.76
CA GLN A 238 7.46 3.71 -12.78
C GLN A 238 7.32 4.40 -14.14
N ARG A 239 7.83 3.77 -15.19
CA ARG A 239 7.67 4.21 -16.57
C ARG A 239 7.49 3.02 -17.50
N ASN A 240 6.55 3.10 -18.45
CA ASN A 240 6.25 1.99 -19.37
C ASN A 240 7.08 2.00 -20.66
N TYR A 241 8.03 2.93 -20.80
CA TYR A 241 8.89 3.03 -21.97
C TYR A 241 10.29 2.44 -21.71
N GLU A 242 10.95 1.99 -22.77
CA GLU A 242 12.36 1.60 -22.76
C GLU A 242 13.27 2.81 -22.51
N SER A 243 13.36 3.22 -21.27
CA SER A 243 14.26 4.32 -20.86
C SER A 243 14.51 4.23 -19.36
N PRO A 244 15.57 4.86 -18.86
CA PRO A 244 15.90 4.79 -17.45
C PRO A 244 14.74 5.21 -16.57
N ILE A 245 14.47 4.41 -15.53
CA ILE A 245 13.57 4.74 -14.44
C ILE A 245 14.39 5.55 -13.44
N TYR A 246 13.82 6.64 -12.91
CA TYR A 246 14.49 7.50 -11.94
C TYR A 246 13.85 7.38 -10.57
N PHE A 247 14.59 7.83 -9.57
CA PHE A 247 14.10 8.15 -8.25
C PHE A 247 14.08 9.67 -8.09
N LEU A 248 13.06 10.20 -7.42
CA LEU A 248 13.11 11.54 -6.86
C LEU A 248 13.75 11.48 -5.49
N LYS A 249 14.43 12.54 -5.10
CA LYS A 249 14.99 12.74 -3.77
C LYS A 249 14.74 14.17 -3.33
N THR A 250 14.28 14.34 -2.10
CA THR A 250 14.28 15.64 -1.42
C THR A 250 15.36 15.67 -0.33
N LEU A 251 15.84 16.87 0.02
CA LEU A 251 16.79 17.12 1.11
C LEU A 251 16.25 18.11 2.14
N ASP A 252 15.04 18.61 1.93
CA ASP A 252 14.38 19.65 2.74
C ASP A 252 12.90 19.33 3.07
N GLY A 253 12.43 18.17 2.66
CA GLY A 253 11.05 17.67 2.94
C GLY A 253 9.98 18.29 2.06
#